data_47af8e7d0f1dc84e5c1dfacb5d3ec3e8
#
_entry.id   47af8e7d0f1dc84e5c1dfacb5d3ec3e8
#
_cell.length_a   1.000
_cell.length_b   1.000
_cell.length_c   1.000
_cell.angle_alpha   90.00
_cell.angle_beta   90.00
_cell.angle_gamma   90.00
#
_symmetry.space_group_name_H-M   'P 1'
#
loop_
_entity.id
_entity.type
_entity.pdbx_description
1 polymer ?
#
loop_
_entity_poly.entity_id
_entity_poly.type
_entity_poly.pdbx_seq_one_letter_code
_entity_poly.pdbx_strand_id
1 'polypeptide(L)'
;MRLLIIFLVFFFVISCKQGSVSEYHDYLNLNDTVQYVGKETCKQCHLDIYQSYMRTGMGKSLQYPLKKNSDMDTIISIYDKDKDLNYAPYWQNDSLWIHEYRTNGKDTTHSLKRKVDYIIGSGHHTNSHLFEINGYLHQIPYTFYTQKKIADLPPGYENGNNSRFNREIGTECITCHNAYPHHTEGSFNKYDFVPDGIDCERCHGPGEVHVQQKRKGISVDTSKYIDYSIVNPSKLDLDLQFELCQRCHLQGTSVLHEGKNYFDFKPGMKLSDIFDVYVPRYKNNESFIMASHADRLKQSKCFKSSDMNCITCHNPHKSVQEIDDNFFDKKCMTCHQTCEEKINVSNCASCHMPESSSIDIPHVTITDHKIGIHEENLNKNNVISFLGLHSVNNNSPSNLSKAKAYLKRYESFEQNPFYLDSARVFLDRIQEKDKFIPFIQFLYLNLDYQAIINYAMKYEETEFDNSEDLAVAFSRIGQSYLEFDMIDKSIQYFNKAITISPYKLEFQLKIGTAYVENKDFDKARDCFEKILRLNPYNKQAYSNLGYLYILNKEFYNAKKHLDKAIELDPDYISALENLTLLYILDKKKDKADFYLNKILEIAPDNKRAQKLFENRSQTFD
;
A
#
# COMPACT_ATOMS: atom_id res chain seq x y z
N MET A 1 0.47 25.38 83.95
CA MET A 1 -0.41 25.22 82.80
C MET A 1 0.40 25.56 81.56
N ARG A 2 1.03 24.57 80.92
CA ARG A 2 1.91 24.75 79.74
C ARG A 2 1.11 24.30 78.49
N LEU A 3 0.85 25.25 77.59
CA LEU A 3 0.27 24.97 76.27
C LEU A 3 1.32 24.36 75.36
N LEU A 4 1.07 23.15 74.83
CA LEU A 4 1.87 22.52 73.81
C LEU A 4 1.27 22.93 72.45
N ILE A 5 2.04 23.65 71.63
CA ILE A 5 1.69 23.98 70.25
C ILE A 5 2.31 22.88 69.36
N ILE A 6 1.45 22.09 68.74
CA ILE A 6 1.86 21.07 67.74
C ILE A 6 1.90 21.73 66.35
N PHE A 7 3.09 21.88 65.77
CA PHE A 7 3.27 22.28 64.40
C PHE A 7 3.11 21.05 63.48
N LEU A 8 2.02 21.03 62.73
CA LEU A 8 1.81 20.04 61.65
C LEU A 8 2.55 20.55 60.38
N VAL A 9 3.68 19.93 60.07
CA VAL A 9 4.42 20.16 58.80
C VAL A 9 3.76 19.28 57.74
N PHE A 10 3.02 19.89 56.81
CA PHE A 10 2.53 19.25 55.60
C PHE A 10 3.68 19.10 54.60
N PHE A 11 4.20 17.90 54.44
CA PHE A 11 5.07 17.56 53.33
C PHE A 11 4.22 17.41 52.04
N PHE A 12 4.24 18.41 51.18
CA PHE A 12 3.80 18.27 49.80
C PHE A 12 4.83 17.40 49.06
N VAL A 13 4.53 16.14 48.86
CA VAL A 13 5.23 15.28 47.91
C VAL A 13 4.80 15.71 46.52
N ILE A 14 5.55 16.59 45.88
CA ILE A 14 5.45 16.84 44.46
C ILE A 14 6.00 15.61 43.77
N SER A 15 5.11 14.68 43.38
CA SER A 15 5.44 13.59 42.47
C SER A 15 5.68 14.21 41.10
N CYS A 16 6.92 14.51 40.78
CA CYS A 16 7.34 14.70 39.41
C CYS A 16 7.10 13.36 38.68
N LYS A 17 6.04 13.26 37.87
CA LYS A 17 6.01 12.29 36.81
C LYS A 17 7.22 12.58 35.93
N GLN A 18 8.28 11.77 36.05
CA GLN A 18 9.27 11.63 35.01
C GLN A 18 8.53 11.09 33.78
N GLY A 19 8.05 12.02 32.94
CA GLY A 19 7.79 11.70 31.55
C GLY A 19 9.11 11.21 30.98
N SER A 20 9.11 10.09 30.31
CA SER A 20 10.24 9.65 29.50
C SER A 20 10.60 10.80 28.55
N VAL A 21 11.66 11.52 28.88
CA VAL A 21 12.25 12.53 28.00
C VAL A 21 12.76 11.71 26.80
N SER A 22 12.09 11.81 25.67
CA SER A 22 12.60 11.25 24.44
C SER A 22 13.85 12.05 24.06
N GLU A 23 14.96 11.36 23.80
CA GLU A 23 16.28 11.91 23.42
C GLU A 23 16.27 12.68 22.07
N TYR A 24 15.08 12.98 21.53
CA TYR A 24 14.86 13.70 20.25
C TYR A 24 15.08 15.21 20.30
N HIS A 25 15.29 15.80 21.48
CA HIS A 25 15.16 17.25 21.66
C HIS A 25 16.34 18.10 21.16
N ASP A 26 17.43 17.48 20.72
CA ASP A 26 18.62 18.26 20.36
C ASP A 26 18.58 18.82 18.93
N TYR A 27 17.91 18.14 17.99
CA TYR A 27 17.85 18.58 16.60
C TYR A 27 16.75 19.62 16.37
N LEU A 28 17.15 20.85 16.07
CA LEU A 28 16.25 21.99 15.86
C LEU A 28 15.27 21.80 14.70
N ASN A 29 15.69 21.06 13.69
CA ASN A 29 14.86 20.80 12.50
C ASN A 29 13.76 19.77 12.71
N LEU A 30 13.73 19.04 13.83
CA LEU A 30 12.67 18.07 14.11
C LEU A 30 11.45 18.68 14.79
N ASN A 31 11.50 19.96 15.13
CA ASN A 31 10.35 20.68 15.66
C ASN A 31 9.20 20.70 14.62
N ASP A 32 7.98 20.53 15.08
CA ASP A 32 6.79 20.38 14.22
C ASP A 32 6.48 21.64 13.37
N THR A 33 7.01 22.79 13.74
CA THR A 33 6.84 24.05 12.98
C THR A 33 7.82 24.19 11.82
N VAL A 34 8.87 23.37 11.75
CA VAL A 34 9.92 23.46 10.72
C VAL A 34 9.45 22.82 9.41
N GLN A 35 9.64 23.54 8.31
CA GLN A 35 9.12 23.15 7.01
C GLN A 35 10.13 22.35 6.19
N TYR A 36 9.60 21.46 5.35
CA TYR A 36 10.36 20.80 4.28
C TYR A 36 10.61 21.79 3.14
N VAL A 37 11.83 21.80 2.60
CA VAL A 37 12.27 22.76 1.56
C VAL A 37 12.47 22.14 0.20
N GLY A 38 12.44 20.80 0.11
CA GLY A 38 12.62 20.02 -1.11
C GLY A 38 14.06 19.92 -1.59
N LYS A 39 14.35 18.83 -2.31
CA LYS A 39 15.70 18.46 -2.77
C LYS A 39 16.38 19.51 -3.66
N GLU A 40 15.63 20.31 -4.43
CA GLU A 40 16.21 21.34 -5.28
C GLU A 40 16.83 22.51 -4.48
N THR A 41 16.34 22.72 -3.27
CA THR A 41 16.98 23.68 -2.34
C THR A 41 18.32 23.12 -1.83
N CYS A 42 18.37 21.84 -1.49
CA CYS A 42 19.60 21.16 -1.05
C CYS A 42 20.68 21.16 -2.13
N LYS A 43 20.29 20.93 -3.37
CA LYS A 43 21.14 20.94 -4.57
C LYS A 43 21.96 22.22 -4.72
N GLN A 44 21.44 23.37 -4.28
CA GLN A 44 22.14 24.65 -4.44
C GLN A 44 23.50 24.69 -3.73
N CYS A 45 23.66 23.92 -2.64
CA CYS A 45 24.89 23.85 -1.86
C CYS A 45 25.56 22.46 -1.93
N HIS A 46 24.79 21.39 -2.19
CA HIS A 46 25.27 20.00 -2.15
C HIS A 46 25.18 19.34 -3.54
N LEU A 47 25.64 20.02 -4.60
CA LEU A 47 25.45 19.58 -5.99
C LEU A 47 26.02 18.19 -6.26
N ASP A 48 27.24 17.89 -5.80
CA ASP A 48 27.92 16.60 -6.06
C ASP A 48 27.16 15.43 -5.38
N ILE A 49 26.74 15.65 -4.14
CA ILE A 49 25.96 14.66 -3.38
C ILE A 49 24.60 14.46 -4.05
N TYR A 50 23.93 15.54 -4.46
CA TYR A 50 22.66 15.48 -5.17
C TYR A 50 22.77 14.66 -6.44
N GLN A 51 23.77 14.97 -7.29
CA GLN A 51 23.98 14.24 -8.56
C GLN A 51 24.26 12.74 -8.35
N SER A 52 25.08 12.42 -7.35
CA SER A 52 25.36 11.03 -7.00
C SER A 52 24.12 10.31 -6.47
N TYR A 53 23.39 10.95 -5.54
CA TYR A 53 22.19 10.39 -4.92
C TYR A 53 21.07 10.12 -5.93
N MET A 54 20.83 11.04 -6.86
CA MET A 54 19.79 10.87 -7.90
C MET A 54 20.05 9.70 -8.85
N ARG A 55 21.25 9.08 -8.82
CA ARG A 55 21.55 7.83 -9.55
C ARG A 55 21.32 6.58 -8.71
N THR A 56 21.08 6.72 -7.39
CA THR A 56 20.77 5.58 -6.51
C THR A 56 19.37 5.02 -6.79
N GLY A 57 19.13 3.77 -6.36
CA GLY A 57 17.79 3.19 -6.41
C GLY A 57 16.75 3.96 -5.57
N MET A 58 17.17 4.61 -4.48
CA MET A 58 16.29 5.46 -3.67
C MET A 58 15.91 6.74 -4.41
N GLY A 59 16.88 7.44 -5.00
CA GLY A 59 16.61 8.64 -5.80
C GLY A 59 15.76 8.37 -7.04
N LYS A 60 15.80 7.14 -7.57
CA LYS A 60 15.02 6.69 -8.73
C LYS A 60 13.74 5.94 -8.39
N SER A 61 13.38 5.81 -7.12
CA SER A 61 12.31 4.91 -6.67
C SER A 61 10.93 5.24 -7.24
N LEU A 62 10.69 6.48 -7.68
CA LEU A 62 9.54 6.91 -8.47
C LEU A 62 9.99 7.95 -9.48
N GLN A 63 9.68 7.74 -10.75
CA GLN A 63 10.17 8.56 -11.87
C GLN A 63 9.05 8.85 -12.86
N TYR A 64 9.19 9.97 -13.58
CA TYR A 64 8.40 10.20 -14.80
C TYR A 64 8.94 9.32 -15.94
N PRO A 65 8.07 8.72 -16.77
CA PRO A 65 8.47 7.87 -17.88
C PRO A 65 9.04 8.73 -19.02
N LEU A 66 10.35 8.92 -19.03
CA LEU A 66 11.06 9.61 -20.11
C LEU A 66 11.80 8.58 -20.96
N LYS A 67 11.69 8.67 -22.28
CA LYS A 67 12.33 7.73 -23.23
C LYS A 67 13.85 7.61 -23.02
N LYS A 68 14.52 8.70 -22.67
CA LYS A 68 15.96 8.74 -22.37
C LYS A 68 16.35 8.05 -21.05
N ASN A 69 15.40 7.85 -20.12
CA ASN A 69 15.65 7.28 -18.79
C ASN A 69 14.98 5.91 -18.62
N SER A 70 14.34 5.40 -19.68
CA SER A 70 13.64 4.12 -19.61
C SER A 70 14.58 3.01 -20.04
N ASP A 71 14.79 2.01 -19.17
CA ASP A 71 15.49 0.77 -19.49
C ASP A 71 14.67 -0.13 -20.44
N MET A 72 13.50 0.34 -20.89
CA MET A 72 12.61 -0.36 -21.82
C MET A 72 13.00 -0.11 -23.28
N ASP A 73 14.27 -0.41 -23.65
CA ASP A 73 14.70 -0.39 -25.06
C ASP A 73 14.02 -1.48 -25.90
N THR A 74 13.53 -2.53 -25.24
CA THR A 74 12.78 -3.64 -25.85
C THR A 74 11.35 -3.62 -25.35
N ILE A 75 10.40 -3.32 -26.24
CA ILE A 75 8.97 -3.39 -25.95
C ILE A 75 8.56 -4.86 -25.93
N ILE A 76 8.29 -5.39 -24.74
CA ILE A 76 7.86 -6.78 -24.54
C ILE A 76 6.38 -6.77 -24.19
N SER A 77 5.54 -7.38 -25.04
CA SER A 77 4.13 -7.60 -24.73
C SER A 77 3.98 -8.81 -23.81
N ILE A 78 2.99 -8.75 -22.91
CA ILE A 78 2.62 -9.88 -22.04
C ILE A 78 1.19 -10.33 -22.34
N TYR A 79 0.91 -11.60 -22.06
CA TYR A 79 -0.41 -12.18 -22.18
C TYR A 79 -0.87 -12.76 -20.85
N ASP A 80 -1.96 -12.22 -20.34
CA ASP A 80 -2.68 -12.75 -19.17
C ASP A 80 -3.65 -13.83 -19.64
N LYS A 81 -3.29 -15.10 -19.42
CA LYS A 81 -4.08 -16.25 -19.82
C LYS A 81 -5.41 -16.39 -19.07
N ASP A 82 -5.47 -15.89 -17.82
CA ASP A 82 -6.65 -16.04 -16.96
C ASP A 82 -7.74 -15.01 -17.32
N LYS A 83 -7.34 -13.89 -17.93
CA LYS A 83 -8.25 -12.83 -18.40
C LYS A 83 -8.37 -12.79 -19.92
N ASP A 84 -7.58 -13.58 -20.65
CA ASP A 84 -7.47 -13.51 -22.11
C ASP A 84 -7.20 -12.06 -22.59
N LEU A 85 -6.21 -11.39 -21.97
CA LEU A 85 -5.84 -10.02 -22.26
C LEU A 85 -4.35 -9.90 -22.57
N ASN A 86 -4.03 -9.09 -23.57
CA ASN A 86 -2.66 -8.72 -23.91
C ASN A 86 -2.38 -7.30 -23.39
N TYR A 87 -1.15 -7.04 -22.94
CA TYR A 87 -0.65 -5.74 -22.54
C TYR A 87 0.62 -5.42 -23.33
N ALA A 88 0.57 -4.39 -24.16
CA ALA A 88 1.66 -3.97 -25.03
C ALA A 88 2.08 -2.54 -24.73
N PRO A 89 3.30 -2.31 -24.22
CA PRO A 89 3.83 -0.97 -24.05
C PRO A 89 4.24 -0.37 -25.40
N TYR A 90 4.06 0.93 -25.58
CA TYR A 90 4.52 1.66 -26.74
C TYR A 90 4.76 3.13 -26.42
N TRP A 91 5.65 3.78 -27.19
CA TRP A 91 5.93 5.20 -27.08
C TRP A 91 5.15 5.99 -28.13
N GLN A 92 4.47 7.05 -27.67
CA GLN A 92 3.78 8.01 -28.55
C GLN A 92 4.07 9.43 -28.04
N ASN A 93 4.66 10.29 -28.87
CA ASN A 93 4.99 11.68 -28.51
C ASN A 93 5.71 11.80 -27.16
N ASP A 94 6.81 11.05 -26.98
CA ASP A 94 7.60 10.98 -25.75
C ASP A 94 6.84 10.53 -24.47
N SER A 95 5.62 10.05 -24.63
CA SER A 95 4.83 9.47 -23.55
C SER A 95 4.78 7.96 -23.70
N LEU A 96 4.94 7.24 -22.58
CA LEU A 96 4.77 5.80 -22.51
C LEU A 96 3.29 5.48 -22.34
N TRP A 97 2.80 4.50 -23.08
CA TRP A 97 1.44 4.01 -23.04
C TRP A 97 1.43 2.50 -22.89
N ILE A 98 0.42 1.97 -22.22
CA ILE A 98 0.12 0.54 -22.22
C ILE A 98 -1.21 0.35 -22.95
N HIS A 99 -1.18 -0.52 -23.98
CA HIS A 99 -2.34 -0.96 -24.74
C HIS A 99 -2.78 -2.33 -24.23
N GLU A 100 -3.93 -2.38 -23.58
CA GLU A 100 -4.64 -3.62 -23.26
C GLU A 100 -5.56 -3.96 -24.41
N TYR A 101 -5.50 -5.20 -24.91
CA TYR A 101 -6.35 -5.65 -25.98
C TYR A 101 -6.63 -7.17 -25.95
N ARG A 102 -7.75 -7.55 -26.56
CA ARG A 102 -8.14 -8.94 -26.81
C ARG A 102 -8.40 -9.11 -28.30
N THR A 103 -8.03 -10.28 -28.84
CA THR A 103 -8.27 -10.62 -30.23
C THR A 103 -9.03 -11.93 -30.36
N ASN A 104 -9.88 -12.01 -31.39
CA ASN A 104 -10.47 -13.27 -31.82
C ASN A 104 -10.09 -13.49 -33.30
N GLY A 105 -9.11 -14.37 -33.54
CA GLY A 105 -8.47 -14.48 -34.82
C GLY A 105 -7.76 -13.19 -35.24
N LYS A 106 -8.25 -12.54 -36.31
CA LYS A 106 -7.68 -11.25 -36.79
C LYS A 106 -8.40 -10.02 -36.23
N ASP A 107 -9.54 -10.20 -35.58
CA ASP A 107 -10.38 -9.10 -35.13
C ASP A 107 -10.02 -8.71 -33.67
N THR A 108 -9.88 -7.41 -33.41
CA THR A 108 -9.72 -6.88 -32.07
C THR A 108 -11.10 -6.72 -31.43
N THR A 109 -11.39 -7.52 -30.42
CA THR A 109 -12.67 -7.53 -29.69
C THR A 109 -12.71 -6.60 -28.49
N HIS A 110 -11.54 -6.22 -27.98
CA HIS A 110 -11.37 -5.24 -26.90
C HIS A 110 -10.09 -4.42 -27.12
N SER A 111 -10.12 -3.14 -26.81
CA SER A 111 -8.96 -2.24 -26.93
C SER A 111 -9.08 -1.09 -25.93
N LEU A 112 -8.14 -1.02 -24.99
CA LEU A 112 -8.06 0.05 -23.99
C LEU A 112 -6.61 0.56 -23.89
N LYS A 113 -6.41 1.86 -23.87
CA LYS A 113 -5.08 2.48 -23.79
C LYS A 113 -4.99 3.34 -22.55
N ARG A 114 -3.87 3.23 -21.81
CA ARG A 114 -3.57 4.08 -20.66
C ARG A 114 -2.19 4.68 -20.79
N LYS A 115 -2.11 5.98 -20.56
CA LYS A 115 -0.84 6.67 -20.42
C LYS A 115 -0.21 6.26 -19.10
N VAL A 116 1.10 6.06 -19.09
CA VAL A 116 1.88 5.90 -17.88
C VAL A 116 2.30 7.28 -17.40
N ASP A 117 1.97 7.62 -16.15
CA ASP A 117 2.36 8.90 -15.56
C ASP A 117 3.57 8.75 -14.65
N TYR A 118 3.75 7.58 -14.00
CA TYR A 118 4.90 7.29 -13.16
C TYR A 118 5.40 5.86 -13.36
N ILE A 119 6.72 5.69 -13.21
CA ILE A 119 7.38 4.39 -13.05
C ILE A 119 7.78 4.29 -11.58
N ILE A 120 7.33 3.25 -10.88
CA ILE A 120 7.65 2.97 -9.48
C ILE A 120 8.57 1.75 -9.40
N GLY A 121 9.70 1.93 -8.71
CA GLY A 121 10.74 0.91 -8.54
C GLY A 121 12.13 1.51 -8.66
N SER A 122 13.13 0.82 -8.11
CA SER A 122 14.51 1.30 -8.08
C SER A 122 15.24 1.23 -9.44
N GLY A 123 14.68 0.52 -10.41
CA GLY A 123 15.36 0.15 -11.64
C GLY A 123 16.39 -0.98 -11.51
N HIS A 124 16.61 -1.50 -10.29
CA HIS A 124 17.55 -2.61 -10.04
C HIS A 124 16.89 -3.99 -10.11
N HIS A 125 15.62 -4.07 -9.73
CA HIS A 125 14.85 -5.32 -9.64
C HIS A 125 13.59 -5.27 -10.51
N THR A 126 12.76 -4.26 -10.30
CA THR A 126 11.48 -4.10 -11.00
C THR A 126 11.19 -2.64 -11.31
N ASN A 127 10.44 -2.43 -12.39
CA ASN A 127 9.79 -1.17 -12.73
C ASN A 127 8.31 -1.46 -12.98
N SER A 128 7.44 -1.13 -12.03
CA SER A 128 5.99 -1.15 -12.21
C SER A 128 5.51 0.21 -12.70
N HIS A 129 4.31 0.24 -13.27
CA HIS A 129 3.78 1.41 -13.95
C HIS A 129 2.50 1.90 -13.27
N LEU A 130 2.39 3.22 -13.12
CA LEU A 130 1.22 3.87 -12.52
C LEU A 130 0.64 4.89 -13.48
N PHE A 131 -0.66 5.14 -13.34
CA PHE A 131 -1.35 6.24 -14.01
C PHE A 131 -2.16 7.04 -13.00
N GLU A 132 -2.42 8.30 -13.32
CA GLU A 132 -3.14 9.23 -12.49
C GLU A 132 -4.38 9.77 -13.22
N ILE A 133 -5.48 9.93 -12.49
CA ILE A 133 -6.69 10.57 -12.97
C ILE A 133 -7.22 11.50 -11.91
N ASN A 134 -7.20 12.81 -12.18
CA ASN A 134 -7.70 13.83 -11.25
C ASN A 134 -7.12 13.66 -9.83
N GLY A 135 -5.85 13.27 -9.75
CA GLY A 135 -5.13 12.99 -8.52
C GLY A 135 -5.25 11.56 -8.01
N TYR A 136 -6.18 10.74 -8.51
CA TYR A 136 -6.30 9.32 -8.10
C TYR A 136 -5.23 8.46 -8.77
N LEU A 137 -4.40 7.82 -7.96
CA LEU A 137 -3.26 7.02 -8.41
C LEU A 137 -3.60 5.54 -8.45
N HIS A 138 -3.34 4.90 -9.59
CA HIS A 138 -3.64 3.49 -9.84
C HIS A 138 -2.46 2.76 -10.47
N GLN A 139 -2.36 1.44 -10.22
CA GLN A 139 -1.38 0.57 -10.87
C GLN A 139 -1.87 0.10 -12.24
N ILE A 140 -0.94 0.07 -13.19
CA ILE A 140 -1.12 -0.52 -14.52
C ILE A 140 -0.72 -2.00 -14.44
N PRO A 141 -1.44 -2.94 -15.11
CA PRO A 141 -1.18 -4.38 -15.09
C PRO A 141 0.03 -4.78 -15.95
N TYR A 142 1.16 -4.11 -15.75
CA TYR A 142 2.39 -4.34 -16.47
C TYR A 142 3.60 -3.96 -15.61
N THR A 143 4.53 -4.90 -15.43
CA THR A 143 5.79 -4.69 -14.70
C THR A 143 6.95 -5.20 -15.54
N PHE A 144 8.03 -4.42 -15.62
CA PHE A 144 9.28 -4.82 -16.21
C PHE A 144 10.26 -5.25 -15.12
N TYR A 145 10.70 -6.50 -15.17
CA TYR A 145 11.64 -7.12 -14.23
C TYR A 145 13.05 -6.95 -14.77
N THR A 146 13.74 -5.92 -14.30
CA THR A 146 15.00 -5.41 -14.87
C THR A 146 16.15 -6.41 -14.76
N GLN A 147 16.22 -7.19 -13.67
CA GLN A 147 17.25 -8.22 -13.49
C GLN A 147 17.23 -9.28 -14.60
N LYS A 148 16.05 -9.75 -14.98
CA LYS A 148 15.86 -10.79 -16.00
C LYS A 148 15.55 -10.23 -17.38
N LYS A 149 15.34 -8.91 -17.49
CA LYS A 149 14.93 -8.22 -18.73
C LYS A 149 13.68 -8.84 -19.36
N ILE A 150 12.70 -9.18 -18.53
CA ILE A 150 11.40 -9.72 -18.94
C ILE A 150 10.28 -8.80 -18.45
N ALA A 151 9.13 -8.90 -19.09
CA ALA A 151 7.89 -8.28 -18.60
C ALA A 151 6.90 -9.35 -18.13
N ASP A 152 6.15 -9.03 -17.11
CA ASP A 152 5.06 -9.87 -16.59
C ASP A 152 4.05 -8.99 -15.82
N LEU A 153 2.97 -9.61 -15.32
CA LEU A 153 2.01 -8.96 -14.45
C LEU A 153 2.70 -8.45 -13.15
N PRO A 154 2.19 -7.36 -12.56
CA PRO A 154 2.66 -6.91 -11.25
C PRO A 154 2.45 -7.96 -10.16
N PRO A 155 3.27 -7.97 -9.09
CA PRO A 155 3.09 -8.86 -7.95
C PRO A 155 1.65 -8.81 -7.41
N GLY A 156 1.05 -9.99 -7.17
CA GLY A 156 -0.32 -10.16 -6.69
C GLY A 156 -1.40 -10.03 -7.77
N TYR A 157 -1.03 -9.98 -9.05
CA TYR A 157 -1.97 -10.05 -10.19
C TYR A 157 -2.05 -11.46 -10.80
N GLU A 158 -1.21 -12.38 -10.35
CA GLU A 158 -1.13 -13.75 -10.83
C GLU A 158 -2.40 -14.55 -10.46
N ASN A 159 -2.57 -15.71 -11.11
CA ASN A 159 -3.62 -16.69 -10.78
C ASN A 159 -5.04 -16.11 -10.84
N GLY A 160 -5.33 -15.30 -11.84
CA GLY A 160 -6.65 -14.69 -12.06
C GLY A 160 -6.95 -13.45 -11.21
N ASN A 161 -6.03 -13.04 -10.35
CA ASN A 161 -6.19 -11.87 -9.45
C ASN A 161 -5.93 -10.52 -10.14
N ASN A 162 -5.72 -10.51 -11.46
CA ASN A 162 -5.50 -9.27 -12.20
C ASN A 162 -6.72 -8.35 -12.12
N SER A 163 -6.63 -7.31 -11.30
CA SER A 163 -7.64 -6.26 -11.17
C SER A 163 -7.60 -5.23 -12.32
N ARG A 164 -6.75 -5.45 -13.31
CA ARG A 164 -6.51 -4.57 -14.44
C ARG A 164 -6.03 -3.19 -13.94
N PHE A 165 -6.68 -2.11 -14.31
CA PHE A 165 -6.32 -0.73 -13.95
C PHE A 165 -6.97 -0.25 -12.65
N ASN A 166 -7.47 -1.14 -11.78
CA ASN A 166 -8.27 -0.75 -10.61
C ASN A 166 -7.52 -0.84 -9.27
N ARG A 167 -6.26 -1.33 -9.22
CA ARG A 167 -5.51 -1.34 -7.96
C ARG A 167 -5.15 0.09 -7.57
N GLU A 168 -5.73 0.55 -6.48
CA GLU A 168 -5.47 1.86 -5.89
C GLU A 168 -4.11 1.87 -5.18
N ILE A 169 -3.38 2.99 -5.30
CA ILE A 169 -2.05 3.19 -4.68
C ILE A 169 -2.17 4.19 -3.54
N GLY A 170 -2.33 3.67 -2.34
CA GLY A 170 -2.43 4.46 -1.11
C GLY A 170 -1.08 4.85 -0.51
N THR A 171 -1.14 5.55 0.62
CA THR A 171 0.03 6.09 1.33
C THR A 171 1.01 5.03 1.79
N GLU A 172 0.55 3.81 2.10
CA GLU A 172 1.41 2.69 2.49
C GLU A 172 2.43 2.31 1.39
N CYS A 173 1.98 2.29 0.11
CA CYS A 173 2.86 1.98 -1.01
C CYS A 173 3.82 3.15 -1.32
N ILE A 174 3.25 4.36 -1.38
CA ILE A 174 3.97 5.55 -1.80
C ILE A 174 5.06 5.98 -0.78
N THR A 175 4.85 5.69 0.50
CA THR A 175 5.76 6.12 1.57
C THR A 175 7.18 5.60 1.43
N CYS A 176 7.38 4.42 0.81
CA CYS A 176 8.70 3.83 0.59
C CYS A 176 9.33 4.21 -0.76
N HIS A 177 8.59 4.89 -1.63
CA HIS A 177 9.02 5.22 -2.99
C HIS A 177 9.06 6.71 -3.28
N ASN A 178 8.65 7.54 -2.33
CA ASN A 178 8.42 8.95 -2.57
C ASN A 178 8.97 9.84 -1.44
N ALA A 179 9.19 11.11 -1.72
CA ALA A 179 9.54 12.10 -0.73
C ALA A 179 8.36 12.38 0.22
N TYR A 180 7.67 13.49 0.04
CA TYR A 180 6.47 13.87 0.80
C TYR A 180 5.38 14.27 -0.19
N PRO A 181 4.50 13.33 -0.62
CA PRO A 181 3.40 13.65 -1.50
C PRO A 181 2.34 14.46 -0.75
N HIS A 182 1.64 15.31 -1.46
CA HIS A 182 0.49 16.01 -0.90
C HIS A 182 -0.74 15.10 -1.04
N HIS A 183 -0.97 14.27 -0.03
CA HIS A 183 -2.14 13.40 0.03
C HIS A 183 -3.39 14.21 0.35
N THR A 184 -4.45 14.05 -0.44
CA THR A 184 -5.74 14.72 -0.22
C THR A 184 -6.46 14.07 0.97
N GLU A 185 -6.70 14.83 2.03
CA GLU A 185 -7.40 14.35 3.21
C GLU A 185 -8.80 13.79 2.87
N GLY A 186 -9.19 12.71 3.53
CA GLY A 186 -10.46 12.02 3.25
C GLY A 186 -10.47 11.23 1.95
N SER A 187 -9.30 10.88 1.41
CA SER A 187 -9.13 9.95 0.29
C SER A 187 -8.22 8.79 0.68
N PHE A 188 -8.27 7.70 -0.08
CA PHE A 188 -7.32 6.60 0.04
C PHE A 188 -6.10 6.78 -0.88
N ASN A 189 -6.32 7.12 -2.14
CA ASN A 189 -5.30 7.16 -3.20
C ASN A 189 -5.32 8.44 -4.03
N LYS A 190 -5.86 9.55 -3.46
CA LYS A 190 -5.88 10.84 -4.15
C LYS A 190 -4.76 11.74 -3.62
N TYR A 191 -4.01 12.34 -4.55
CA TYR A 191 -2.88 13.22 -4.28
C TYR A 191 -3.02 14.50 -5.10
N ASP A 192 -2.74 15.64 -4.49
CA ASP A 192 -2.65 16.92 -5.22
C ASP A 192 -1.30 17.08 -5.91
N PHE A 193 -0.28 16.40 -5.38
CA PHE A 193 1.07 16.37 -5.95
C PHE A 193 1.84 15.13 -5.49
N VAL A 194 2.55 14.48 -6.42
CA VAL A 194 3.42 13.31 -6.15
C VAL A 194 4.83 13.67 -6.64
N PRO A 195 5.78 13.98 -5.74
CA PRO A 195 7.17 14.27 -6.10
C PRO A 195 7.88 13.01 -6.58
N ASP A 196 8.94 13.17 -7.37
CA ASP A 196 9.76 12.07 -7.86
C ASP A 196 10.75 11.58 -6.79
N GLY A 197 10.84 10.27 -6.62
CA GLY A 197 11.79 9.54 -5.78
C GLY A 197 11.77 9.88 -4.29
N ILE A 198 12.62 9.22 -3.54
CA ILE A 198 12.95 9.56 -2.15
C ILE A 198 13.93 10.72 -2.19
N ASP A 199 13.75 11.75 -1.36
CA ASP A 199 14.65 12.90 -1.31
C ASP A 199 15.49 12.97 -0.03
N CYS A 200 16.32 14.01 0.06
CA CYS A 200 17.25 14.25 1.15
C CYS A 200 16.57 14.32 2.52
N GLU A 201 15.41 14.96 2.57
CA GLU A 201 14.71 15.25 3.83
C GLU A 201 14.02 14.02 4.44
N ARG A 202 13.89 12.93 3.66
CA ARG A 202 13.41 11.64 4.20
C ARG A 202 14.39 11.02 5.20
N CYS A 203 15.68 11.36 5.08
CA CYS A 203 16.76 10.89 5.96
C CYS A 203 17.32 11.98 6.86
N HIS A 204 17.26 13.24 6.43
CA HIS A 204 17.84 14.37 7.16
C HIS A 204 16.81 15.20 7.92
N GLY A 205 15.51 14.97 7.71
CA GLY A 205 14.42 15.79 8.28
C GLY A 205 14.27 17.14 7.57
N PRO A 206 13.30 17.97 8.01
CA PRO A 206 13.01 19.27 7.41
C PRO A 206 14.23 20.18 7.32
N GLY A 207 14.47 20.78 6.15
CA GLY A 207 15.69 21.54 5.87
C GLY A 207 15.64 23.02 6.21
N GLU A 208 14.49 23.58 6.57
CA GLU A 208 14.30 25.03 6.68
C GLU A 208 15.30 25.69 7.63
N VAL A 209 15.45 25.20 8.86
CA VAL A 209 16.36 25.76 9.88
C VAL A 209 17.81 25.72 9.38
N HIS A 210 18.22 24.62 8.78
CA HIS A 210 19.56 24.45 8.22
C HIS A 210 19.84 25.49 7.12
N VAL A 211 18.95 25.59 6.16
CA VAL A 211 19.08 26.54 5.04
C VAL A 211 19.15 27.97 5.53
N GLN A 212 18.29 28.35 6.49
CA GLN A 212 18.29 29.69 7.06
C GLN A 212 19.61 30.02 7.78
N GLN A 213 20.13 29.07 8.58
CA GLN A 213 21.41 29.27 9.29
C GLN A 213 22.59 29.39 8.32
N LYS A 214 22.67 28.49 7.31
CA LYS A 214 23.76 28.52 6.34
C LYS A 214 23.75 29.78 5.48
N ARG A 215 22.58 30.28 5.08
CA ARG A 215 22.43 31.58 4.37
C ARG A 215 22.84 32.78 5.22
N LYS A 216 22.75 32.70 6.56
CA LYS A 216 23.25 33.70 7.50
C LYS A 216 24.77 33.57 7.82
N GLY A 217 25.46 32.61 7.17
CA GLY A 217 26.88 32.36 7.38
C GLY A 217 27.21 31.59 8.68
N ILE A 218 26.20 31.03 9.36
CA ILE A 218 26.42 30.21 10.55
C ILE A 218 26.88 28.83 10.09
N SER A 219 28.17 28.51 10.34
CA SER A 219 28.75 27.20 10.01
C SER A 219 29.19 26.48 11.29
N VAL A 220 29.11 25.14 11.22
CA VAL A 220 29.55 24.21 12.28
C VAL A 220 30.66 23.34 11.71
N ASP A 221 31.78 23.23 12.39
CA ASP A 221 32.82 22.25 12.05
C ASP A 221 32.34 20.83 12.41
N THR A 222 31.72 20.16 11.44
CA THR A 222 31.13 18.82 11.62
C THR A 222 32.16 17.72 11.84
N SER A 223 33.46 18.00 11.71
CA SER A 223 34.50 17.06 12.09
C SER A 223 34.66 16.96 13.64
N LYS A 224 34.23 17.99 14.36
CA LYS A 224 34.36 18.10 15.83
C LYS A 224 33.01 18.14 16.54
N TYR A 225 32.00 18.75 15.92
CA TYR A 225 30.72 19.05 16.56
C TYR A 225 29.56 18.53 15.74
N ILE A 226 28.42 18.32 16.38
CA ILE A 226 27.14 18.00 15.70
C ILE A 226 26.49 19.31 15.24
N ASP A 227 26.07 19.36 13.99
CA ASP A 227 25.22 20.44 13.48
C ASP A 227 23.74 20.11 13.78
N TYR A 228 23.25 20.64 14.86
CA TYR A 228 21.87 20.44 15.30
C TYR A 228 20.81 21.14 14.42
N SER A 229 21.21 21.89 13.40
CA SER A 229 20.26 22.51 12.47
C SER A 229 19.63 21.52 11.49
N ILE A 230 20.22 20.33 11.36
CA ILE A 230 19.73 19.23 10.50
C ILE A 230 20.24 17.89 11.00
N VAL A 231 19.43 16.84 10.90
CA VAL A 231 19.87 15.50 11.30
C VAL A 231 20.95 15.00 10.35
N ASN A 232 22.07 14.57 10.93
CA ASN A 232 23.03 13.71 10.22
C ASN A 232 22.84 12.26 10.71
N PRO A 233 22.31 11.35 9.90
CA PRO A 233 22.03 9.96 10.32
C PRO A 233 23.22 9.25 10.95
N SER A 234 24.46 9.53 10.51
CA SER A 234 25.66 8.92 11.08
C SER A 234 25.99 9.39 12.51
N LYS A 235 25.31 10.41 13.00
CA LYS A 235 25.48 10.96 14.35
C LYS A 235 24.33 10.60 15.30
N LEU A 236 23.30 9.90 14.81
CA LEU A 236 22.26 9.31 15.64
C LEU A 236 22.82 8.10 16.40
N ASP A 237 22.18 7.72 17.49
CA ASP A 237 22.45 6.46 18.15
C ASP A 237 22.23 5.28 17.20
N LEU A 238 22.98 4.20 17.42
CA LEU A 238 23.03 3.06 16.50
C LEU A 238 21.64 2.50 16.18
N ASP A 239 20.80 2.35 17.19
CA ASP A 239 19.42 1.84 17.02
C ASP A 239 18.58 2.78 16.15
N LEU A 240 18.71 4.10 16.33
CA LEU A 240 17.96 5.10 15.56
C LEU A 240 18.45 5.20 14.11
N GLN A 241 19.74 4.96 13.86
CA GLN A 241 20.26 4.82 12.50
C GLN A 241 19.61 3.61 11.79
N PHE A 242 19.40 2.52 12.54
CA PHE A 242 18.78 1.32 12.03
C PHE A 242 17.28 1.52 11.76
N GLU A 243 16.56 2.19 12.68
CA GLU A 243 15.15 2.55 12.52
C GLU A 243 14.89 3.37 11.25
N LEU A 244 15.78 4.32 10.94
CA LEU A 244 15.71 5.11 9.72
C LEU A 244 15.72 4.26 8.44
N CYS A 245 16.60 3.26 8.37
CA CYS A 245 16.68 2.34 7.23
C CYS A 245 15.48 1.39 7.17
N GLN A 246 15.06 0.87 8.32
CA GLN A 246 13.93 -0.04 8.46
C GLN A 246 12.62 0.56 7.95
N ARG A 247 12.47 1.87 7.99
CA ARG A 247 11.27 2.53 7.51
C ARG A 247 10.83 2.09 6.10
N CYS A 248 11.80 1.79 5.22
CA CYS A 248 11.55 1.33 3.84
C CYS A 248 12.12 -0.08 3.59
N HIS A 249 13.14 -0.50 4.33
CA HIS A 249 13.81 -1.80 4.18
C HIS A 249 13.35 -2.85 5.20
N LEU A 250 12.14 -2.68 5.73
CA LEU A 250 11.43 -3.64 6.58
C LEU A 250 9.97 -3.69 6.14
N GLN A 251 9.62 -4.66 5.31
CA GLN A 251 8.28 -4.86 4.79
C GLN A 251 7.58 -6.02 5.52
N GLY A 252 6.26 -5.94 5.59
CA GLY A 252 5.39 -6.94 6.19
C GLY A 252 3.96 -6.42 6.23
N THR A 253 3.10 -7.05 7.04
CA THR A 253 1.78 -6.51 7.34
C THR A 253 1.95 -5.34 8.31
N SER A 254 1.87 -4.11 7.83
CA SER A 254 2.01 -2.91 8.65
C SER A 254 0.69 -2.51 9.29
N VAL A 255 0.72 -2.10 10.54
CA VAL A 255 -0.43 -1.61 11.31
C VAL A 255 -0.09 -0.25 11.90
N LEU A 256 -0.72 0.79 11.39
CA LEU A 256 -0.60 2.14 11.93
C LEU A 256 -1.18 2.23 13.34
N HIS A 257 -0.53 3.01 14.20
CA HIS A 257 -1.09 3.39 15.48
C HIS A 257 -2.18 4.45 15.29
N GLU A 258 -3.07 4.56 16.26
CA GLU A 258 -4.19 5.51 16.19
C GLU A 258 -3.70 6.96 16.05
N GLY A 259 -4.31 7.72 15.16
CA GLY A 259 -3.94 9.10 14.87
C GLY A 259 -2.60 9.28 14.15
N LYS A 260 -1.96 8.19 13.66
CA LYS A 260 -0.70 8.24 12.91
C LYS A 260 -0.91 7.98 11.44
N ASN A 261 0.03 8.52 10.64
CA ASN A 261 0.16 8.19 9.22
C ASN A 261 1.62 7.80 8.89
N TYR A 262 1.84 7.18 7.73
CA TYR A 262 3.17 6.69 7.34
C TYR A 262 4.22 7.79 7.14
N PHE A 263 3.82 9.05 6.99
CA PHE A 263 4.71 10.19 6.83
C PHE A 263 5.05 10.91 8.13
N ASP A 264 4.48 10.51 9.27
CA ASP A 264 4.78 11.09 10.58
C ASP A 264 6.16 10.70 11.10
N PHE A 265 6.75 9.62 10.56
CA PHE A 265 8.09 9.21 10.94
C PHE A 265 9.14 10.25 10.51
N LYS A 266 9.89 10.75 11.48
CA LYS A 266 11.05 11.63 11.27
C LYS A 266 12.34 10.90 11.68
N PRO A 267 13.52 11.25 11.10
CA PRO A 267 14.79 10.66 11.52
C PRO A 267 15.01 10.88 13.02
N GLY A 268 15.48 9.83 13.71
CA GLY A 268 15.63 9.85 15.18
C GLY A 268 14.42 9.30 15.95
N MET A 269 13.29 9.01 15.32
CA MET A 269 12.14 8.32 15.94
C MET A 269 12.28 6.79 15.87
N LYS A 270 11.54 6.08 16.72
CA LYS A 270 11.34 4.63 16.58
C LYS A 270 10.15 4.36 15.67
N LEU A 271 10.25 3.38 14.79
CA LEU A 271 9.13 2.98 13.92
C LEU A 271 7.92 2.52 14.74
N SER A 272 8.19 1.87 15.88
CA SER A 272 7.14 1.44 16.81
C SER A 272 6.35 2.57 17.46
N ASP A 273 6.75 3.84 17.29
CA ASP A 273 5.96 5.00 17.73
C ASP A 273 4.89 5.37 16.69
N ILE A 274 5.01 4.86 15.45
CA ILE A 274 4.15 5.19 14.33
C ILE A 274 3.36 3.97 13.86
N PHE A 275 4.03 2.82 13.65
CA PHE A 275 3.40 1.59 13.17
C PHE A 275 4.18 0.34 13.59
N ASP A 276 3.47 -0.77 13.70
CA ASP A 276 4.04 -2.09 13.88
C ASP A 276 4.11 -2.83 12.54
N VAL A 277 5.18 -3.60 12.32
CA VAL A 277 5.36 -4.44 11.13
C VAL A 277 5.35 -5.90 11.54
N TYR A 278 4.45 -6.67 10.97
CA TYR A 278 4.29 -8.09 11.23
C TYR A 278 4.70 -8.94 10.03
N VAL A 279 5.49 -9.97 10.30
CA VAL A 279 5.85 -10.98 9.30
C VAL A 279 5.35 -12.36 9.73
N PRO A 280 4.91 -13.21 8.80
CA PRO A 280 4.59 -14.59 9.10
C PRO A 280 5.85 -15.35 9.46
N ARG A 281 5.79 -16.18 10.51
CA ARG A 281 6.86 -17.10 10.88
C ARG A 281 6.37 -18.54 10.72
N TYR A 282 7.23 -19.36 10.17
CA TYR A 282 6.97 -20.76 9.93
C TYR A 282 8.06 -21.62 10.56
N LYS A 283 7.69 -22.81 11.04
CA LYS A 283 8.65 -23.77 11.54
C LYS A 283 9.46 -24.33 10.36
N ASN A 284 10.78 -24.29 10.47
CA ASN A 284 11.73 -24.81 9.47
C ASN A 284 11.68 -24.12 8.09
N ASN A 285 11.16 -22.90 7.99
CA ASN A 285 11.19 -22.13 6.75
C ASN A 285 12.00 -20.85 6.94
N GLU A 286 13.02 -20.67 6.09
CA GLU A 286 13.86 -19.46 6.04
C GLU A 286 13.47 -18.51 4.89
N SER A 287 12.34 -18.74 4.23
CA SER A 287 11.86 -17.84 3.18
C SER A 287 11.62 -16.42 3.74
N PHE A 288 11.87 -15.43 2.91
CA PHE A 288 11.73 -14.03 3.27
C PHE A 288 11.15 -13.20 2.12
N ILE A 289 10.65 -12.04 2.46
CA ILE A 289 10.11 -11.06 1.51
C ILE A 289 11.23 -10.12 1.01
N MET A 290 11.00 -9.46 -0.14
CA MET A 290 12.01 -8.64 -0.80
C MET A 290 12.62 -7.57 0.11
N ALA A 291 11.80 -6.75 0.75
CA ALA A 291 12.27 -5.67 1.63
C ALA A 291 12.49 -6.13 3.07
N SER A 292 13.21 -7.24 3.27
CA SER A 292 13.49 -7.83 4.59
C SER A 292 14.94 -7.68 5.05
N HIS A 293 15.74 -6.82 4.39
CA HIS A 293 17.17 -6.67 4.64
C HIS A 293 17.50 -6.41 6.12
N ALA A 294 16.72 -5.56 6.78
CA ALA A 294 16.91 -5.25 8.19
C ALA A 294 16.59 -6.44 9.11
N ASP A 295 15.48 -7.14 8.88
CA ASP A 295 15.11 -8.33 9.66
C ASP A 295 16.15 -9.45 9.48
N ARG A 296 16.64 -9.66 8.26
CA ARG A 296 17.67 -10.65 7.94
C ARG A 296 19.01 -10.31 8.58
N LEU A 297 19.44 -9.04 8.52
CA LEU A 297 20.68 -8.59 9.12
C LEU A 297 20.68 -8.79 10.65
N LYS A 298 19.58 -8.47 11.33
CA LYS A 298 19.41 -8.70 12.78
C LYS A 298 19.58 -10.17 13.17
N GLN A 299 19.34 -11.11 12.27
CA GLN A 299 19.51 -12.54 12.52
C GLN A 299 20.97 -12.99 12.37
N SER A 300 21.85 -12.21 11.71
CA SER A 300 23.24 -12.56 11.47
C SER A 300 24.09 -12.56 12.75
N LYS A 301 25.11 -13.43 12.80
CA LYS A 301 26.09 -13.41 13.90
C LYS A 301 26.93 -12.13 13.90
N CYS A 302 27.28 -11.61 12.73
CA CYS A 302 28.01 -10.36 12.57
C CYS A 302 27.30 -9.20 13.28
N PHE A 303 26.01 -9.02 13.02
CA PHE A 303 25.20 -7.97 13.66
C PHE A 303 25.15 -8.15 15.19
N LYS A 304 24.91 -9.37 15.66
CA LYS A 304 24.80 -9.66 17.11
C LYS A 304 26.09 -9.49 17.89
N SER A 305 27.24 -9.50 17.20
CA SER A 305 28.58 -9.47 17.81
C SER A 305 29.35 -8.19 17.52
N SER A 306 28.71 -7.15 16.96
CA SER A 306 29.36 -5.89 16.62
C SER A 306 28.36 -4.74 16.62
N ASP A 307 28.87 -3.51 16.59
CA ASP A 307 28.07 -2.28 16.50
C ASP A 307 27.81 -1.91 15.03
N MET A 308 27.68 -2.90 14.13
CA MET A 308 27.43 -2.63 12.72
C MET A 308 26.01 -2.18 12.45
N ASN A 309 25.88 -1.35 11.42
CA ASN A 309 24.61 -0.91 10.86
C ASN A 309 24.68 -0.91 9.34
N CYS A 310 23.64 -0.43 8.68
CA CYS A 310 23.59 -0.38 7.21
C CYS A 310 24.71 0.46 6.61
N ILE A 311 25.05 1.61 7.21
CA ILE A 311 26.10 2.50 6.69
C ILE A 311 27.53 2.01 6.98
N THR A 312 27.71 0.95 7.74
CA THR A 312 28.99 0.26 7.87
C THR A 312 29.45 -0.26 6.51
N CYS A 313 28.53 -0.79 5.71
CA CYS A 313 28.82 -1.38 4.38
C CYS A 313 28.31 -0.52 3.22
N HIS A 314 27.25 0.27 3.40
CA HIS A 314 26.63 1.05 2.33
C HIS A 314 26.88 2.56 2.49
N ASN A 315 27.11 3.24 1.36
CA ASN A 315 26.99 4.69 1.29
C ASN A 315 25.64 5.03 0.64
N PRO A 316 24.65 5.58 1.39
CA PRO A 316 23.32 5.84 0.85
C PRO A 316 23.28 6.92 -0.24
N HIS A 317 24.36 7.68 -0.42
CA HIS A 317 24.48 8.68 -1.47
C HIS A 317 25.13 8.17 -2.76
N LYS A 318 25.52 6.87 -2.82
CA LYS A 318 26.13 6.25 -4.01
C LYS A 318 25.35 5.03 -4.46
N SER A 319 25.16 4.89 -5.76
CA SER A 319 24.56 3.69 -6.34
C SER A 319 25.47 2.48 -6.12
N VAL A 320 24.89 1.35 -5.69
CA VAL A 320 25.63 0.08 -5.58
C VAL A 320 26.19 -0.42 -6.92
N GLN A 321 25.60 0.02 -8.03
CA GLN A 321 26.08 -0.30 -9.38
C GLN A 321 27.32 0.51 -9.80
N GLU A 322 27.65 1.60 -9.08
CA GLU A 322 28.80 2.47 -9.33
C GLU A 322 29.94 2.21 -8.32
N ILE A 323 29.85 1.13 -7.55
CA ILE A 323 30.84 0.76 -6.52
C ILE A 323 31.76 -0.33 -7.11
N ASP A 324 33.07 -0.23 -6.83
CA ASP A 324 34.07 -1.21 -7.25
C ASP A 324 33.74 -2.61 -6.71
N ASP A 325 33.96 -3.64 -7.50
CA ASP A 325 33.67 -5.05 -7.17
C ASP A 325 34.24 -5.50 -5.81
N ASN A 326 35.43 -5.00 -5.44
CA ASN A 326 36.11 -5.33 -4.18
C ASN A 326 35.68 -4.44 -2.98
N PHE A 327 34.73 -3.56 -3.14
CA PHE A 327 34.38 -2.61 -2.07
C PHE A 327 33.82 -3.33 -0.85
N PHE A 328 32.90 -4.24 -1.06
CA PHE A 328 32.28 -4.98 0.06
C PHE A 328 33.24 -5.95 0.72
N ASP A 329 34.12 -6.59 -0.06
CA ASP A 329 35.18 -7.43 0.49
C ASP A 329 36.11 -6.66 1.42
N LYS A 330 36.51 -5.43 1.03
CA LYS A 330 37.30 -4.54 1.90
C LYS A 330 36.56 -4.22 3.20
N LYS A 331 35.22 -4.10 3.16
CA LYS A 331 34.42 -3.92 4.39
C LYS A 331 34.44 -5.16 5.28
N CYS A 332 34.35 -6.35 4.72
CA CYS A 332 34.49 -7.59 5.47
C CYS A 332 35.87 -7.71 6.11
N MET A 333 36.92 -7.37 5.38
CA MET A 333 38.32 -7.40 5.84
C MET A 333 38.65 -6.40 6.95
N THR A 334 37.81 -5.40 7.23
CA THR A 334 38.04 -4.53 8.40
C THR A 334 37.94 -5.30 9.73
N CYS A 335 37.19 -6.41 9.76
CA CYS A 335 37.02 -7.28 10.92
C CYS A 335 37.65 -8.67 10.72
N HIS A 336 37.70 -9.18 9.50
CA HIS A 336 38.22 -10.52 9.18
C HIS A 336 39.59 -10.43 8.49
N GLN A 337 40.66 -10.96 9.14
CA GLN A 337 42.01 -10.91 8.60
C GLN A 337 42.34 -12.08 7.65
N THR A 338 41.70 -13.21 7.80
CA THR A 338 41.93 -14.42 6.99
C THR A 338 40.62 -15.18 6.76
N CYS A 339 40.43 -15.72 5.55
CA CYS A 339 39.47 -16.78 5.29
C CYS A 339 40.21 -18.10 5.41
N GLU A 340 39.72 -19.05 6.25
CA GLU A 340 40.37 -20.36 6.48
C GLU A 340 40.40 -21.24 5.23
N GLU A 341 39.43 -21.08 4.34
CA GLU A 341 39.47 -21.68 3.01
C GLU A 341 40.36 -20.83 2.08
N LYS A 342 41.53 -21.32 1.81
CA LYS A 342 42.53 -20.72 0.89
C LYS A 342 42.09 -20.73 -0.58
N ILE A 343 40.91 -20.25 -0.85
CA ILE A 343 40.44 -20.00 -2.20
C ILE A 343 40.74 -18.53 -2.50
N ASN A 344 41.46 -18.26 -3.59
CA ASN A 344 41.63 -16.93 -4.15
C ASN A 344 40.26 -16.37 -4.62
N VAL A 345 39.30 -16.20 -3.74
CA VAL A 345 37.97 -15.73 -4.06
C VAL A 345 37.83 -14.27 -3.62
N SER A 346 37.88 -13.40 -4.58
CA SER A 346 37.35 -12.06 -4.45
C SER A 346 35.82 -12.15 -4.57
N ASN A 347 35.10 -12.12 -3.55
CA ASN A 347 33.67 -11.93 -3.37
C ASN A 347 33.15 -12.70 -2.16
N CYS A 348 33.38 -12.16 -0.97
CA CYS A 348 32.92 -12.75 0.29
C CYS A 348 31.39 -12.87 0.32
N ALA A 349 30.67 -11.93 -0.31
CA ALA A 349 29.22 -11.91 -0.33
C ALA A 349 28.63 -13.13 -1.04
N SER A 350 29.25 -13.65 -2.09
CA SER A 350 28.73 -14.81 -2.84
C SER A 350 28.56 -16.06 -2.00
N CYS A 351 29.38 -16.25 -0.97
CA CYS A 351 29.32 -17.38 -0.07
C CYS A 351 28.56 -17.08 1.23
N HIS A 352 28.76 -15.87 1.80
CA HIS A 352 28.22 -15.51 3.11
C HIS A 352 26.89 -14.76 3.06
N MET A 353 26.47 -14.29 1.90
CA MET A 353 25.24 -13.54 1.61
C MET A 353 24.63 -14.02 0.28
N PRO A 354 24.25 -15.30 0.17
CA PRO A 354 23.80 -15.88 -1.11
C PRO A 354 22.57 -15.14 -1.64
N GLU A 355 22.44 -15.13 -2.95
CA GLU A 355 21.21 -14.65 -3.60
C GLU A 355 20.08 -15.64 -3.38
N SER A 356 18.90 -15.14 -3.05
CA SER A 356 17.70 -15.91 -2.85
C SER A 356 16.50 -15.25 -3.54
N SER A 357 15.55 -16.08 -3.96
CA SER A 357 14.28 -15.58 -4.49
C SER A 357 13.43 -15.01 -3.37
N SER A 358 12.65 -13.99 -3.69
CA SER A 358 11.62 -13.42 -2.82
C SER A 358 10.29 -14.16 -2.99
N ILE A 359 9.49 -14.29 -1.92
CA ILE A 359 8.17 -14.93 -1.98
C ILE A 359 7.06 -13.98 -2.43
N ASP A 360 7.30 -12.68 -2.36
CA ASP A 360 6.30 -11.62 -2.62
C ASP A 360 6.49 -10.95 -3.98
N ILE A 361 7.65 -11.06 -4.61
CA ILE A 361 7.92 -10.49 -5.93
C ILE A 361 8.51 -11.57 -6.83
N PRO A 362 7.80 -12.01 -7.88
CA PRO A 362 8.31 -13.00 -8.82
C PRO A 362 9.50 -12.46 -9.62
N HIS A 363 10.28 -13.37 -10.21
CA HIS A 363 11.39 -13.06 -11.12
C HIS A 363 12.55 -12.26 -10.52
N VAL A 364 12.57 -12.03 -9.22
CA VAL A 364 13.59 -11.23 -8.52
C VAL A 364 14.43 -12.11 -7.61
N THR A 365 15.73 -11.86 -7.58
CA THR A 365 16.66 -12.37 -6.58
C THR A 365 17.23 -11.21 -5.77
N ILE A 366 17.45 -11.43 -4.48
CA ILE A 366 18.05 -10.46 -3.57
C ILE A 366 19.16 -11.11 -2.76
N THR A 367 20.17 -10.33 -2.41
CA THR A 367 21.25 -10.76 -1.52
C THR A 367 20.74 -10.93 -0.10
N ASP A 368 20.89 -12.10 0.49
CA ASP A 368 20.47 -12.37 1.87
C ASP A 368 21.40 -11.67 2.87
N HIS A 369 20.85 -10.76 3.67
CA HIS A 369 21.58 -10.04 4.71
C HIS A 369 21.75 -10.83 6.02
N LYS A 370 21.29 -12.08 6.08
CA LYS A 370 21.65 -13.02 7.18
C LYS A 370 23.07 -13.55 6.94
N ILE A 371 24.04 -12.68 7.19
CA ILE A 371 25.46 -12.98 6.96
C ILE A 371 25.89 -14.20 7.79
N GLY A 372 26.43 -15.23 7.13
CA GLY A 372 26.84 -16.45 7.82
C GLY A 372 27.32 -17.54 6.85
N ILE A 373 27.54 -18.74 7.40
CA ILE A 373 27.77 -19.95 6.60
C ILE A 373 26.39 -20.56 6.35
N HIS A 374 26.03 -20.72 5.10
CA HIS A 374 24.75 -21.28 4.68
C HIS A 374 24.98 -22.75 4.29
N GLU A 375 24.39 -23.68 5.07
CA GLU A 375 24.33 -25.09 4.68
C GLU A 375 23.25 -25.25 3.59
N GLU A 376 23.53 -26.01 2.54
CA GLU A 376 22.52 -26.40 1.56
C GLU A 376 21.45 -27.25 2.27
N ASN A 377 20.32 -26.67 2.56
CA ASN A 377 19.18 -27.39 3.12
C ASN A 377 18.57 -28.31 2.05
N LEU A 378 19.08 -29.55 1.98
CA LEU A 378 18.59 -30.61 1.09
C LEU A 378 17.20 -31.14 1.44
N ASN A 379 16.62 -30.75 2.57
CA ASN A 379 15.32 -31.22 3.04
C ASN A 379 14.17 -30.28 2.65
N LYS A 380 13.77 -30.29 1.36
CA LYS A 380 12.62 -29.53 0.82
C LYS A 380 11.23 -30.11 1.19
N ASN A 381 11.12 -31.18 1.95
CA ASN A 381 9.85 -31.90 2.21
C ASN A 381 9.28 -31.73 3.62
N ASN A 382 9.68 -30.73 4.37
CA ASN A 382 9.12 -30.49 5.70
C ASN A 382 7.77 -29.76 5.60
N VAL A 383 6.76 -30.29 6.27
CA VAL A 383 5.47 -29.62 6.48
C VAL A 383 5.73 -28.23 7.07
N ILE A 384 5.40 -27.19 6.32
CA ILE A 384 5.54 -25.81 6.76
C ILE A 384 4.43 -25.53 7.76
N SER A 385 4.75 -25.52 9.05
CA SER A 385 3.79 -25.16 10.09
C SER A 385 3.86 -23.68 10.37
N PHE A 386 2.74 -22.96 10.18
CA PHE A 386 2.62 -21.56 10.54
C PHE A 386 2.64 -21.37 12.06
N LEU A 387 3.51 -20.48 12.55
CA LEU A 387 3.69 -20.21 13.98
C LEU A 387 2.96 -18.95 14.45
N GLY A 388 2.57 -18.07 13.53
CA GLY A 388 1.88 -16.82 13.82
C GLY A 388 2.48 -15.61 13.11
N LEU A 389 1.87 -14.45 13.33
CA LEU A 389 2.40 -13.16 12.93
C LEU A 389 3.25 -12.58 14.06
N HIS A 390 4.51 -12.26 13.77
CA HIS A 390 5.45 -11.70 14.73
C HIS A 390 5.81 -10.28 14.34
N SER A 391 5.72 -9.34 15.29
CA SER A 391 6.23 -8.00 15.09
C SER A 391 7.76 -8.01 15.06
N VAL A 392 8.34 -7.32 14.06
CA VAL A 392 9.80 -7.28 13.83
C VAL A 392 10.43 -5.94 14.22
N ASN A 393 9.62 -4.93 14.53
CA ASN A 393 10.09 -3.62 14.99
C ASN A 393 9.55 -3.23 16.38
N ASN A 394 8.64 -4.00 16.97
CA ASN A 394 8.09 -3.78 18.30
C ASN A 394 8.12 -5.06 19.12
N ASN A 395 8.84 -5.09 20.23
CA ASN A 395 8.97 -6.27 21.10
C ASN A 395 7.70 -6.53 21.95
N SER A 396 6.82 -5.53 22.11
CA SER A 396 5.64 -5.60 22.96
C SER A 396 4.42 -4.95 22.30
N PRO A 397 4.02 -5.39 21.08
CA PRO A 397 2.88 -4.83 20.39
C PRO A 397 1.59 -5.08 21.15
N SER A 398 0.66 -4.10 21.10
CA SER A 398 -0.64 -4.17 21.78
C SER A 398 -1.52 -5.30 21.22
N ASN A 399 -2.53 -5.73 22.00
CA ASN A 399 -3.53 -6.67 21.49
C ASN A 399 -4.32 -6.09 20.32
N LEU A 400 -4.58 -4.77 20.32
CA LEU A 400 -5.22 -4.06 19.22
C LEU A 400 -4.40 -4.16 17.94
N SER A 401 -3.10 -3.87 18.01
CA SER A 401 -2.19 -3.98 16.87
C SER A 401 -2.12 -5.41 16.33
N LYS A 402 -2.04 -6.41 17.21
CA LYS A 402 -2.06 -7.84 16.82
C LYS A 402 -3.36 -8.21 16.11
N ALA A 403 -4.51 -7.84 16.67
CA ALA A 403 -5.80 -8.10 16.06
C ALA A 403 -5.91 -7.48 14.66
N LYS A 404 -5.57 -6.18 14.52
CA LYS A 404 -5.54 -5.48 13.24
C LYS A 404 -4.61 -6.16 12.22
N ALA A 405 -3.44 -6.66 12.66
CA ALA A 405 -2.49 -7.37 11.78
C ALA A 405 -3.09 -8.66 11.19
N TYR A 406 -3.75 -9.47 12.01
CA TYR A 406 -4.40 -10.70 11.55
C TYR A 406 -5.58 -10.40 10.62
N LEU A 407 -6.41 -9.41 10.94
CA LEU A 407 -7.53 -8.98 10.09
C LEU A 407 -7.04 -8.47 8.73
N LYS A 408 -6.01 -7.61 8.73
CA LYS A 408 -5.41 -7.08 7.50
C LYS A 408 -4.77 -8.21 6.67
N ARG A 409 -4.12 -9.18 7.32
CA ARG A 409 -3.54 -10.33 6.63
C ARG A 409 -4.59 -11.16 5.91
N TYR A 410 -5.72 -11.44 6.58
CA TYR A 410 -6.85 -12.14 5.99
C TYR A 410 -7.45 -11.38 4.80
N GLU A 411 -7.71 -10.09 4.97
CA GLU A 411 -8.40 -9.28 3.97
C GLU A 411 -7.54 -8.99 2.72
N SER A 412 -6.24 -8.78 2.91
CA SER A 412 -5.37 -8.27 1.84
C SER A 412 -4.45 -9.30 1.19
N PHE A 413 -4.21 -10.45 1.84
CA PHE A 413 -3.20 -11.39 1.37
C PHE A 413 -3.72 -12.83 1.20
N GLU A 414 -4.34 -13.40 2.22
CA GLU A 414 -4.73 -14.80 2.23
C GLU A 414 -5.95 -15.03 3.10
N GLN A 415 -7.06 -15.49 2.50
CA GLN A 415 -8.32 -15.76 3.21
C GLN A 415 -8.29 -17.11 3.96
N ASN A 416 -7.31 -17.26 4.85
CA ASN A 416 -7.19 -18.43 5.72
C ASN A 416 -7.96 -18.19 7.02
N PRO A 417 -8.97 -19.02 7.35
CA PRO A 417 -9.80 -18.87 8.57
C PRO A 417 -8.99 -18.75 9.88
N PHE A 418 -7.81 -19.38 9.93
CA PHE A 418 -6.91 -19.28 11.07
C PHE A 418 -6.58 -17.83 11.46
N TYR A 419 -6.52 -16.92 10.49
CA TYR A 419 -6.24 -15.50 10.79
C TYR A 419 -7.43 -14.84 11.51
N LEU A 420 -8.66 -15.19 11.17
CA LEU A 420 -9.84 -14.68 11.86
C LEU A 420 -9.93 -15.24 13.29
N ASP A 421 -9.66 -16.55 13.49
CA ASP A 421 -9.61 -17.16 14.81
C ASP A 421 -8.55 -16.50 15.69
N SER A 422 -7.36 -16.26 15.12
CA SER A 422 -6.28 -15.56 15.82
C SER A 422 -6.65 -14.11 16.16
N ALA A 423 -7.27 -13.38 15.23
CA ALA A 423 -7.75 -12.03 15.48
C ALA A 423 -8.75 -11.99 16.64
N ARG A 424 -9.67 -12.96 16.71
CA ARG A 424 -10.67 -13.09 17.77
C ARG A 424 -10.03 -13.20 19.15
N VAL A 425 -9.00 -14.04 19.30
CA VAL A 425 -8.29 -14.21 20.57
C VAL A 425 -7.72 -12.90 21.11
N PHE A 426 -7.22 -12.02 20.22
CA PHE A 426 -6.71 -10.71 20.62
C PHE A 426 -7.82 -9.70 20.86
N LEU A 427 -8.89 -9.69 20.05
CA LEU A 427 -10.05 -8.82 20.22
C LEU A 427 -10.74 -9.02 21.57
N ASP A 428 -10.81 -10.26 22.06
CA ASP A 428 -11.44 -10.58 23.35
C ASP A 428 -10.65 -10.03 24.56
N ARG A 429 -9.40 -9.58 24.35
CA ARG A 429 -8.52 -8.98 25.37
C ARG A 429 -8.48 -7.45 25.34
N ILE A 430 -9.26 -6.81 24.44
CA ILE A 430 -9.29 -5.36 24.27
C ILE A 430 -10.53 -4.82 24.95
N GLN A 431 -10.44 -3.59 25.49
CA GLN A 431 -11.60 -2.90 26.07
C GLN A 431 -12.65 -2.62 24.99
N GLU A 432 -13.92 -2.58 25.39
CA GLU A 432 -15.06 -2.52 24.47
C GLU A 432 -15.01 -1.35 23.49
N LYS A 433 -14.65 -0.13 23.94
CA LYS A 433 -14.59 1.05 23.07
C LYS A 433 -13.47 0.93 22.03
N ASP A 434 -12.28 0.50 22.45
CA ASP A 434 -11.08 0.46 21.58
C ASP A 434 -11.18 -0.63 20.51
N LYS A 435 -12.00 -1.66 20.74
CA LYS A 435 -12.19 -2.73 19.75
C LYS A 435 -13.31 -2.45 18.74
N PHE A 436 -14.05 -1.32 18.84
CA PHE A 436 -15.20 -1.06 17.97
C PHE A 436 -14.88 -1.25 16.48
N ILE A 437 -13.91 -0.52 15.98
CA ILE A 437 -13.52 -0.57 14.55
C ILE A 437 -13.05 -1.97 14.13
N PRO A 438 -12.02 -2.59 14.76
CA PRO A 438 -11.55 -3.89 14.33
C PRO A 438 -12.57 -5.02 14.58
N PHE A 439 -13.51 -4.87 15.51
CA PHE A 439 -14.56 -5.86 15.71
C PHE A 439 -15.63 -5.79 14.62
N ILE A 440 -16.00 -4.59 14.15
CA ILE A 440 -16.85 -4.42 12.95
C ILE A 440 -16.17 -5.06 11.74
N GLN A 441 -14.83 -4.86 11.57
CA GLN A 441 -14.07 -5.53 10.49
C GLN A 441 -14.12 -7.05 10.62
N PHE A 442 -13.88 -7.59 11.82
CA PHE A 442 -13.94 -9.03 12.09
C PHE A 442 -15.30 -9.63 11.73
N LEU A 443 -16.39 -9.01 12.18
CA LEU A 443 -17.75 -9.47 11.89
C LEU A 443 -18.05 -9.40 10.38
N TYR A 444 -17.60 -8.33 9.73
CA TYR A 444 -17.81 -8.14 8.29
C TYR A 444 -17.08 -9.22 7.46
N LEU A 445 -15.85 -9.55 7.84
CA LEU A 445 -15.07 -10.62 7.18
C LEU A 445 -15.65 -12.02 7.42
N ASN A 446 -16.43 -12.19 8.50
CA ASN A 446 -17.21 -13.40 8.76
C ASN A 446 -18.61 -13.37 8.12
N LEU A 447 -18.98 -12.30 7.39
CA LEU A 447 -20.30 -12.10 6.77
C LEU A 447 -21.45 -12.08 7.80
N ASP A 448 -21.17 -11.76 9.06
CA ASP A 448 -22.18 -11.71 10.14
C ASP A 448 -22.79 -10.30 10.25
N TYR A 449 -23.58 -9.95 9.25
CA TYR A 449 -24.21 -8.62 9.15
C TYR A 449 -25.19 -8.34 10.29
N GLN A 450 -25.89 -9.36 10.81
CA GLN A 450 -26.80 -9.18 11.94
C GLN A 450 -26.03 -8.82 13.22
N ALA A 451 -24.89 -9.48 13.48
CA ALA A 451 -24.06 -9.15 14.61
C ALA A 451 -23.46 -7.73 14.49
N ILE A 452 -23.12 -7.27 13.28
CA ILE A 452 -22.66 -5.88 13.03
C ILE A 452 -23.74 -4.91 13.46
N ILE A 453 -25.00 -5.09 13.03
CA ILE A 453 -26.13 -4.22 13.40
C ILE A 453 -26.30 -4.18 14.92
N ASN A 454 -26.38 -5.35 15.56
CA ASN A 454 -26.56 -5.47 17.00
C ASN A 454 -25.42 -4.81 17.80
N TYR A 455 -24.20 -4.92 17.28
CA TYR A 455 -23.02 -4.33 17.91
C TYR A 455 -22.99 -2.81 17.71
N ALA A 456 -23.26 -2.32 16.49
CA ALA A 456 -23.30 -0.89 16.18
C ALA A 456 -24.34 -0.13 16.99
N MET A 457 -25.53 -0.72 17.25
CA MET A 457 -26.57 -0.11 18.07
C MET A 457 -26.14 0.22 19.50
N LYS A 458 -25.18 -0.52 20.07
CA LYS A 458 -24.64 -0.24 21.43
C LYS A 458 -23.82 1.05 21.47
N TYR A 459 -23.34 1.53 20.31
CA TYR A 459 -22.46 2.67 20.18
C TYR A 459 -23.07 3.81 19.37
N GLU A 460 -24.40 3.81 19.17
CA GLU A 460 -25.07 4.78 18.30
C GLU A 460 -24.83 6.24 18.75
N GLU A 461 -24.75 6.46 20.06
CA GLU A 461 -24.51 7.77 20.68
C GLU A 461 -23.03 8.00 21.08
N THR A 462 -22.14 7.07 20.73
CA THR A 462 -20.73 7.19 21.09
C THR A 462 -20.00 8.04 20.05
N GLU A 463 -19.29 9.04 20.52
CA GLU A 463 -18.37 9.81 19.69
C GLU A 463 -17.03 9.08 19.56
N PHE A 464 -16.53 9.02 18.33
CA PHE A 464 -15.23 8.47 17.96
C PHE A 464 -14.43 9.55 17.24
N ASP A 465 -13.10 9.50 17.39
CA ASP A 465 -12.21 10.36 16.62
C ASP A 465 -12.27 9.98 15.13
N ASN A 466 -12.37 10.98 14.27
CA ASN A 466 -12.44 10.77 12.83
C ASN A 466 -11.15 10.09 12.32
N SER A 467 -11.34 8.98 11.63
CA SER A 467 -10.25 8.25 10.98
C SER A 467 -10.76 7.54 9.73
N GLU A 468 -9.87 7.20 8.82
CA GLU A 468 -10.23 6.41 7.63
C GLU A 468 -10.79 5.03 8.03
N ASP A 469 -10.20 4.40 9.05
CA ASP A 469 -10.69 3.12 9.60
C ASP A 469 -12.13 3.25 10.12
N LEU A 470 -12.48 4.36 10.78
CA LEU A 470 -13.85 4.63 11.23
C LEU A 470 -14.81 4.82 10.06
N ALA A 471 -14.39 5.54 9.02
CA ALA A 471 -15.22 5.70 7.82
C ALA A 471 -15.51 4.35 7.14
N VAL A 472 -14.50 3.47 7.07
CA VAL A 472 -14.68 2.09 6.58
C VAL A 472 -15.64 1.30 7.49
N ALA A 473 -15.52 1.41 8.80
CA ALA A 473 -16.44 0.76 9.73
C ALA A 473 -17.88 1.23 9.53
N PHE A 474 -18.12 2.54 9.40
CA PHE A 474 -19.45 3.08 9.08
C PHE A 474 -19.98 2.59 7.73
N SER A 475 -19.12 2.49 6.71
CA SER A 475 -19.50 1.91 5.41
C SER A 475 -19.94 0.45 5.53
N ARG A 476 -19.25 -0.37 6.34
CA ARG A 476 -19.59 -1.77 6.60
C ARG A 476 -20.90 -1.90 7.38
N ILE A 477 -21.14 -1.02 8.35
CA ILE A 477 -22.43 -0.94 9.09
C ILE A 477 -23.55 -0.55 8.12
N GLY A 478 -23.35 0.47 7.28
CA GLY A 478 -24.31 0.86 6.25
C GLY A 478 -24.65 -0.28 5.30
N GLN A 479 -23.65 -1.03 4.85
CA GLN A 479 -23.86 -2.22 4.02
C GLN A 479 -24.67 -3.29 4.76
N SER A 480 -24.39 -3.51 6.05
CA SER A 480 -25.12 -4.49 6.86
C SER A 480 -26.61 -4.12 7.01
N TYR A 481 -26.94 -2.84 7.20
CA TYR A 481 -28.32 -2.38 7.20
C TYR A 481 -29.01 -2.56 5.84
N LEU A 482 -28.27 -2.36 4.74
CA LEU A 482 -28.80 -2.55 3.39
C LEU A 482 -29.16 -4.03 3.11
N GLU A 483 -28.36 -4.97 3.59
CA GLU A 483 -28.63 -6.42 3.45
C GLU A 483 -29.93 -6.87 4.16
N PHE A 484 -30.43 -6.06 5.11
CA PHE A 484 -31.69 -6.30 5.82
C PHE A 484 -32.82 -5.33 5.40
N ASP A 485 -32.72 -4.71 4.23
CA ASP A 485 -33.70 -3.75 3.69
C ASP A 485 -33.97 -2.53 4.61
N MET A 486 -33.04 -2.23 5.55
CA MET A 486 -33.14 -1.07 6.45
C MET A 486 -32.51 0.16 5.81
N ILE A 487 -33.10 0.62 4.69
CA ILE A 487 -32.48 1.55 3.75
C ILE A 487 -32.15 2.90 4.38
N ASP A 488 -33.04 3.47 5.19
CA ASP A 488 -32.81 4.78 5.85
C ASP A 488 -31.60 4.75 6.79
N LYS A 489 -31.45 3.68 7.58
CA LYS A 489 -30.28 3.48 8.45
C LYS A 489 -29.01 3.27 7.61
N SER A 490 -29.08 2.53 6.53
CA SER A 490 -27.98 2.33 5.58
C SER A 490 -27.48 3.68 5.04
N ILE A 491 -28.37 4.53 4.53
CA ILE A 491 -28.07 5.87 4.03
C ILE A 491 -27.43 6.74 5.12
N GLN A 492 -27.96 6.67 6.35
CA GLN A 492 -27.38 7.42 7.48
C GLN A 492 -25.92 7.06 7.74
N TYR A 493 -25.58 5.77 7.76
CA TYR A 493 -24.21 5.31 8.01
C TYR A 493 -23.28 5.55 6.82
N PHE A 494 -23.74 5.43 5.59
CA PHE A 494 -22.96 5.82 4.42
C PHE A 494 -22.66 7.34 4.41
N ASN A 495 -23.61 8.19 4.83
CA ASN A 495 -23.35 9.61 4.98
C ASN A 495 -22.29 9.89 6.06
N LYS A 496 -22.30 9.19 7.21
CA LYS A 496 -21.24 9.28 8.22
C LYS A 496 -19.87 8.94 7.60
N ALA A 497 -19.78 7.85 6.81
CA ALA A 497 -18.56 7.45 6.14
C ALA A 497 -18.07 8.52 5.13
N ILE A 498 -18.97 9.08 4.31
CA ILE A 498 -18.67 10.11 3.32
C ILE A 498 -18.23 11.43 3.96
N THR A 499 -18.80 11.77 5.11
CA THR A 499 -18.42 12.98 5.86
C THR A 499 -16.95 12.92 6.29
N ILE A 500 -16.47 11.75 6.71
CA ILE A 500 -15.06 11.54 7.11
C ILE A 500 -14.16 11.40 5.87
N SER A 501 -14.61 10.65 4.86
CA SER A 501 -13.80 10.35 3.67
C SER A 501 -14.55 10.68 2.37
N PRO A 502 -14.70 11.97 2.03
CA PRO A 502 -15.52 12.44 0.91
C PRO A 502 -14.98 12.06 -0.47
N TYR A 503 -13.70 11.74 -0.57
CA TYR A 503 -13.02 11.37 -1.82
C TYR A 503 -12.82 9.87 -1.98
N LYS A 504 -13.31 9.03 -1.06
CA LYS A 504 -13.33 7.58 -1.25
C LYS A 504 -14.53 7.20 -2.11
N LEU A 505 -14.28 6.97 -3.41
CA LEU A 505 -15.33 6.79 -4.43
C LEU A 505 -16.23 5.59 -4.16
N GLU A 506 -15.72 4.56 -3.50
CA GLU A 506 -16.50 3.39 -3.06
C GLU A 506 -17.70 3.78 -2.19
N PHE A 507 -17.54 4.75 -1.29
CA PHE A 507 -18.63 5.18 -0.41
C PHE A 507 -19.73 5.91 -1.18
N GLN A 508 -19.34 6.72 -2.19
CA GLN A 508 -20.30 7.35 -3.10
C GLN A 508 -21.05 6.31 -3.93
N LEU A 509 -20.39 5.23 -4.33
CA LEU A 509 -21.01 4.13 -5.07
C LEU A 509 -22.06 3.42 -4.21
N LYS A 510 -21.72 3.09 -2.96
CA LYS A 510 -22.59 2.37 -2.02
C LYS A 510 -23.83 3.20 -1.67
N ILE A 511 -23.68 4.48 -1.35
CA ILE A 511 -24.84 5.33 -1.06
C ILE A 511 -25.72 5.54 -2.29
N GLY A 512 -25.12 5.66 -3.49
CA GLY A 512 -25.87 5.71 -4.74
C GLY A 512 -26.73 4.46 -4.96
N THR A 513 -26.20 3.27 -4.65
CA THR A 513 -26.96 2.02 -4.67
C THR A 513 -28.09 2.02 -3.64
N ALA A 514 -27.84 2.49 -2.41
CA ALA A 514 -28.89 2.60 -1.39
C ALA A 514 -30.01 3.58 -1.80
N TYR A 515 -29.68 4.68 -2.53
CA TYR A 515 -30.69 5.57 -3.09
C TYR A 515 -31.50 4.91 -4.23
N VAL A 516 -30.90 4.02 -5.03
CA VAL A 516 -31.65 3.21 -6.03
C VAL A 516 -32.69 2.34 -5.33
N GLU A 517 -32.30 1.61 -4.27
CA GLU A 517 -33.23 0.79 -3.48
C GLU A 517 -34.33 1.63 -2.81
N ASN A 518 -33.98 2.85 -2.37
CA ASN A 518 -34.93 3.82 -1.83
C ASN A 518 -35.83 4.47 -2.90
N LYS A 519 -35.61 4.17 -4.17
CA LYS A 519 -36.28 4.79 -5.32
C LYS A 519 -36.04 6.32 -5.44
N ASP A 520 -35.00 6.83 -4.81
CA ASP A 520 -34.56 8.22 -4.91
C ASP A 520 -33.56 8.37 -6.07
N PHE A 521 -34.11 8.22 -7.27
CA PHE A 521 -33.30 8.09 -8.49
C PHE A 521 -32.47 9.33 -8.84
N ASP A 522 -32.92 10.52 -8.42
CA ASP A 522 -32.17 11.74 -8.67
C ASP A 522 -30.90 11.80 -7.81
N LYS A 523 -30.99 11.47 -6.51
CA LYS A 523 -29.81 11.40 -5.64
C LYS A 523 -28.87 10.27 -6.06
N ALA A 524 -29.40 9.12 -6.51
CA ALA A 524 -28.59 8.03 -7.04
C ALA A 524 -27.78 8.51 -8.26
N ARG A 525 -28.43 9.22 -9.20
CA ARG A 525 -27.76 9.78 -10.38
C ARG A 525 -26.65 10.75 -9.99
N ASP A 526 -26.93 11.68 -9.08
CA ASP A 526 -25.94 12.67 -8.62
C ASP A 526 -24.68 12.00 -8.03
N CYS A 527 -24.87 10.92 -7.25
CA CYS A 527 -23.77 10.14 -6.70
C CYS A 527 -22.91 9.51 -7.81
N PHE A 528 -23.52 8.82 -8.78
CA PHE A 528 -22.78 8.16 -9.84
C PHE A 528 -22.11 9.14 -10.80
N GLU A 529 -22.78 10.25 -11.14
CA GLU A 529 -22.17 11.32 -11.94
C GLU A 529 -21.02 12.00 -11.21
N LYS A 530 -21.11 12.20 -9.88
CA LYS A 530 -20.01 12.72 -9.06
C LYS A 530 -18.78 11.81 -9.17
N ILE A 531 -18.98 10.49 -9.10
CA ILE A 531 -17.90 9.51 -9.29
C ILE A 531 -17.26 9.70 -10.68
N LEU A 532 -18.07 9.80 -11.75
CA LEU A 532 -17.57 9.94 -13.12
C LEU A 532 -16.86 11.27 -13.39
N ARG A 533 -17.22 12.34 -12.69
CA ARG A 533 -16.47 13.61 -12.74
C ARG A 533 -15.09 13.46 -12.11
N LEU A 534 -14.95 12.66 -11.05
CA LEU A 534 -13.68 12.43 -10.34
C LEU A 534 -12.84 11.34 -11.02
N ASN A 535 -13.48 10.25 -11.46
CA ASN A 535 -12.83 9.15 -12.17
C ASN A 535 -13.69 8.69 -13.37
N PRO A 536 -13.44 9.22 -14.58
CA PRO A 536 -14.21 8.89 -15.79
C PRO A 536 -13.97 7.45 -16.30
N TYR A 537 -13.16 6.65 -15.59
CA TYR A 537 -12.92 5.25 -15.90
C TYR A 537 -13.58 4.29 -14.89
N ASN A 538 -14.49 4.79 -14.07
CA ASN A 538 -15.21 3.95 -13.11
C ASN A 538 -16.34 3.17 -13.79
N LYS A 539 -16.05 1.90 -14.13
CA LYS A 539 -17.01 1.01 -14.79
C LYS A 539 -18.28 0.74 -13.97
N GLN A 540 -18.16 0.73 -12.63
CA GLN A 540 -19.28 0.49 -11.72
C GLN A 540 -20.31 1.64 -11.79
N ALA A 541 -19.81 2.88 -11.77
CA ALA A 541 -20.68 4.06 -11.89
C ALA A 541 -21.41 4.09 -13.26
N TYR A 542 -20.73 3.73 -14.34
CA TYR A 542 -21.38 3.59 -15.65
C TYR A 542 -22.45 2.49 -15.66
N SER A 543 -22.15 1.31 -15.09
CA SER A 543 -23.11 0.21 -15.01
C SER A 543 -24.34 0.59 -14.18
N ASN A 544 -24.14 1.27 -13.04
CA ASN A 544 -25.24 1.68 -12.16
C ASN A 544 -26.09 2.79 -12.79
N LEU A 545 -25.49 3.75 -13.49
CA LEU A 545 -26.25 4.73 -14.29
C LEU A 545 -27.04 4.03 -15.39
N GLY A 546 -26.43 3.05 -16.07
CA GLY A 546 -27.12 2.24 -17.07
C GLY A 546 -28.35 1.54 -16.48
N TYR A 547 -28.21 0.93 -15.30
CA TYR A 547 -29.34 0.31 -14.59
C TYR A 547 -30.42 1.32 -14.19
N LEU A 548 -30.02 2.49 -13.68
CA LEU A 548 -30.94 3.59 -13.34
C LEU A 548 -31.76 4.04 -14.56
N TYR A 549 -31.13 4.18 -15.73
CA TYR A 549 -31.83 4.51 -16.97
C TYR A 549 -32.75 3.39 -17.46
N ILE A 550 -32.43 2.11 -17.19
CA ILE A 550 -33.34 1.00 -17.46
C ILE A 550 -34.62 1.14 -16.63
N LEU A 551 -34.50 1.42 -15.32
CA LEU A 551 -35.65 1.62 -14.43
C LEU A 551 -36.55 2.75 -14.88
N ASN A 552 -35.97 3.83 -15.44
CA ASN A 552 -36.70 4.95 -16.01
C ASN A 552 -37.18 4.72 -17.45
N LYS A 553 -36.95 3.54 -18.04
CA LYS A 553 -37.29 3.19 -19.43
C LYS A 553 -36.58 4.06 -20.48
N GLU A 554 -35.44 4.67 -20.12
CA GLU A 554 -34.61 5.48 -21.01
C GLU A 554 -33.55 4.60 -21.69
N PHE A 555 -33.97 3.67 -22.54
CA PHE A 555 -33.14 2.58 -23.09
C PHE A 555 -31.94 3.06 -23.92
N TYR A 556 -32.05 4.22 -24.57
CA TYR A 556 -30.92 4.80 -25.31
C TYR A 556 -29.80 5.24 -24.36
N ASN A 557 -30.13 5.97 -23.27
CA ASN A 557 -29.18 6.41 -22.27
C ASN A 557 -28.59 5.22 -21.50
N ALA A 558 -29.43 4.23 -21.17
CA ALA A 558 -28.99 2.99 -20.53
C ALA A 558 -27.91 2.30 -21.38
N LYS A 559 -28.18 2.06 -22.67
CA LYS A 559 -27.22 1.44 -23.58
C LYS A 559 -25.90 2.21 -23.65
N LYS A 560 -25.95 3.54 -23.82
CA LYS A 560 -24.76 4.39 -23.90
C LYS A 560 -23.83 4.22 -22.70
N HIS A 561 -24.38 4.17 -21.47
CA HIS A 561 -23.60 4.02 -20.26
C HIS A 561 -23.11 2.58 -20.08
N LEU A 562 -23.92 1.59 -20.39
CA LEU A 562 -23.52 0.18 -20.31
C LEU A 562 -22.45 -0.17 -21.36
N ASP A 563 -22.53 0.34 -22.58
CA ASP A 563 -21.49 0.20 -23.58
C ASP A 563 -20.16 0.76 -23.10
N LYS A 564 -20.19 1.91 -22.38
CA LYS A 564 -18.99 2.50 -21.79
C LYS A 564 -18.42 1.64 -20.67
N ALA A 565 -19.27 1.00 -19.84
CA ALA A 565 -18.81 0.07 -18.82
C ALA A 565 -18.11 -1.15 -19.45
N ILE A 566 -18.64 -1.69 -20.56
CA ILE A 566 -18.05 -2.82 -21.30
C ILE A 566 -16.78 -2.40 -22.07
N GLU A 567 -16.72 -1.17 -22.59
CA GLU A 567 -15.49 -0.63 -23.18
C GLU A 567 -14.34 -0.61 -22.15
N LEU A 568 -14.65 -0.22 -20.91
CA LEU A 568 -13.69 -0.22 -19.81
C LEU A 568 -13.35 -1.61 -19.30
N ASP A 569 -14.32 -2.52 -19.29
CA ASP A 569 -14.15 -3.91 -18.88
C ASP A 569 -15.10 -4.85 -19.64
N PRO A 570 -14.60 -5.57 -20.66
CA PRO A 570 -15.43 -6.40 -21.51
C PRO A 570 -16.07 -7.59 -20.78
N ASP A 571 -15.55 -7.95 -19.61
CA ASP A 571 -16.01 -9.08 -18.79
C ASP A 571 -16.72 -8.63 -17.50
N TYR A 572 -17.11 -7.35 -17.42
CA TYR A 572 -17.79 -6.82 -16.25
C TYR A 572 -19.21 -7.34 -16.14
N ILE A 573 -19.39 -8.38 -15.32
CA ILE A 573 -20.64 -9.17 -15.18
C ILE A 573 -21.85 -8.27 -14.96
N SER A 574 -21.78 -7.29 -14.04
CA SER A 574 -22.94 -6.42 -13.73
C SER A 574 -23.41 -5.59 -14.96
N ALA A 575 -22.48 -5.14 -15.80
CA ALA A 575 -22.86 -4.44 -17.03
C ALA A 575 -23.46 -5.39 -18.08
N LEU A 576 -22.93 -6.62 -18.19
CA LEU A 576 -23.48 -7.65 -19.06
C LEU A 576 -24.89 -8.07 -18.62
N GLU A 577 -25.13 -8.24 -17.31
CA GLU A 577 -26.45 -8.51 -16.74
C GLU A 577 -27.44 -7.37 -17.04
N ASN A 578 -27.01 -6.12 -16.86
CA ASN A 578 -27.84 -4.96 -17.15
C ASN A 578 -28.11 -4.81 -18.66
N LEU A 579 -27.16 -5.14 -19.55
CA LEU A 579 -27.41 -5.22 -21.01
C LEU A 579 -28.39 -6.34 -21.35
N THR A 580 -28.27 -7.49 -20.72
CA THR A 580 -29.24 -8.57 -20.87
C THR A 580 -30.64 -8.11 -20.48
N LEU A 581 -30.80 -7.51 -19.30
CA LEU A 581 -32.07 -6.95 -18.84
C LEU A 581 -32.64 -5.90 -19.81
N LEU A 582 -31.79 -4.97 -20.25
CA LEU A 582 -32.13 -3.92 -21.21
C LEU A 582 -32.76 -4.55 -22.47
N TYR A 583 -32.09 -5.57 -23.06
CA TYR A 583 -32.57 -6.18 -24.31
C TYR A 583 -33.76 -7.11 -24.12
N ILE A 584 -33.95 -7.69 -22.93
CA ILE A 584 -35.22 -8.39 -22.59
C ILE A 584 -36.38 -7.37 -22.60
N LEU A 585 -36.24 -6.24 -21.94
CA LEU A 585 -37.28 -5.20 -21.88
C LEU A 585 -37.52 -4.52 -23.23
N ASP A 586 -36.47 -4.37 -24.06
CA ASP A 586 -36.52 -3.81 -25.40
C ASP A 586 -36.98 -4.88 -26.46
N LYS A 587 -37.34 -6.07 -26.02
CA LYS A 587 -37.81 -7.20 -26.85
C LYS A 587 -36.84 -7.64 -27.96
N LYS A 588 -35.54 -7.53 -27.72
CA LYS A 588 -34.47 -7.92 -28.67
C LYS A 588 -33.81 -9.23 -28.25
N LYS A 589 -34.49 -10.34 -28.54
CA LYS A 589 -34.12 -11.69 -28.11
C LYS A 589 -32.67 -12.05 -28.42
N ASP A 590 -32.23 -11.91 -29.67
CA ASP A 590 -30.89 -12.31 -30.09
C ASP A 590 -29.78 -11.59 -29.32
N LYS A 591 -29.98 -10.30 -28.98
CA LYS A 591 -29.04 -9.52 -28.21
C LYS A 591 -29.05 -9.92 -26.74
N ALA A 592 -30.21 -10.16 -26.16
CA ALA A 592 -30.32 -10.67 -24.80
C ALA A 592 -29.59 -12.02 -24.66
N ASP A 593 -29.81 -12.93 -25.59
CA ASP A 593 -29.16 -14.25 -25.63
C ASP A 593 -27.64 -14.14 -25.79
N PHE A 594 -27.16 -13.22 -26.62
CA PHE A 594 -25.72 -12.97 -26.79
C PHE A 594 -25.05 -12.60 -25.47
N TYR A 595 -25.57 -11.60 -24.74
CA TYR A 595 -24.97 -11.17 -23.48
C TYR A 595 -25.14 -12.22 -22.38
N LEU A 596 -26.26 -12.92 -22.34
CA LEU A 596 -26.51 -13.98 -21.37
C LEU A 596 -25.53 -15.14 -21.53
N ASN A 597 -25.29 -15.60 -22.76
CA ASN A 597 -24.32 -16.64 -23.04
C ASN A 597 -22.91 -16.18 -22.62
N LYS A 598 -22.55 -14.93 -22.91
CA LYS A 598 -21.27 -14.39 -22.50
C LYS A 598 -21.09 -14.36 -20.96
N ILE A 599 -22.14 -14.07 -20.20
CA ILE A 599 -22.09 -14.17 -18.73
C ILE A 599 -21.83 -15.62 -18.30
N LEU A 600 -22.55 -16.58 -18.89
CA LEU A 600 -22.43 -17.99 -18.52
C LEU A 600 -21.09 -18.61 -18.95
N GLU A 601 -20.45 -18.11 -20.01
CA GLU A 601 -19.07 -18.45 -20.36
C GLU A 601 -18.05 -17.97 -19.31
N ILE A 602 -18.22 -16.73 -18.78
CA ILE A 602 -17.32 -16.14 -17.77
C ILE A 602 -17.60 -16.71 -16.38
N ALA A 603 -18.87 -16.87 -16.03
CA ALA A 603 -19.34 -17.28 -14.71
C ALA A 603 -20.51 -18.28 -14.84
N PRO A 604 -20.22 -19.58 -15.06
CA PRO A 604 -21.26 -20.61 -15.25
C PRO A 604 -22.26 -20.70 -14.09
N ASP A 605 -21.82 -20.46 -12.87
CA ASP A 605 -22.63 -20.54 -11.64
C ASP A 605 -23.37 -19.23 -11.28
N ASN A 606 -23.42 -18.26 -12.20
CA ASN A 606 -24.08 -16.98 -11.95
C ASN A 606 -25.59 -17.16 -11.81
N LYS A 607 -26.11 -17.12 -10.58
CA LYS A 607 -27.54 -17.35 -10.27
C LYS A 607 -28.47 -16.33 -10.94
N ARG A 608 -28.02 -15.07 -11.10
CA ARG A 608 -28.83 -14.02 -11.73
C ARG A 608 -28.97 -14.28 -13.24
N ALA A 609 -27.89 -14.68 -13.90
CA ALA A 609 -27.91 -15.07 -15.31
C ALA A 609 -28.79 -16.31 -15.54
N GLN A 610 -28.69 -17.33 -14.69
CA GLN A 610 -29.54 -18.51 -14.75
C GLN A 610 -31.01 -18.12 -14.60
N LYS A 611 -31.37 -17.27 -13.65
CA LYS A 611 -32.74 -16.76 -13.48
C LYS A 611 -33.20 -15.90 -14.67
N LEU A 612 -32.35 -15.10 -15.27
CA LEU A 612 -32.64 -14.33 -16.49
C LEU A 612 -32.87 -15.30 -17.68
N PHE A 613 -32.11 -16.38 -17.74
CA PHE A 613 -32.26 -17.42 -18.77
C PHE A 613 -33.62 -18.14 -18.69
N GLU A 614 -34.08 -18.49 -17.48
CA GLU A 614 -35.39 -19.09 -17.24
C GLU A 614 -36.52 -18.11 -17.57
N ASN A 615 -36.42 -16.85 -17.15
CA ASN A 615 -37.46 -15.85 -17.33
C ASN A 615 -37.61 -15.36 -18.78
N ARG A 616 -36.56 -15.52 -19.62
CA ARG A 616 -36.59 -15.05 -21.02
C ARG A 616 -37.65 -15.76 -21.85
N SER A 617 -37.87 -17.07 -21.63
CA SER A 617 -38.89 -17.85 -22.32
C SER A 617 -40.31 -17.29 -22.10
N GLN A 618 -40.59 -16.80 -20.89
CA GLN A 618 -41.89 -16.21 -20.54
C GLN A 618 -42.12 -14.82 -21.16
N THR A 619 -41.05 -14.13 -21.58
CA THR A 619 -41.13 -12.76 -22.10
C THR A 619 -41.17 -12.72 -23.63
N PHE A 620 -40.62 -13.73 -24.30
CA PHE A 620 -40.52 -13.79 -25.76
C PHE A 620 -41.52 -14.78 -26.41
N ASP A 621 -42.21 -15.62 -25.62
CA ASP A 621 -43.38 -16.43 -26.03
C ASP A 621 -44.66 -15.62 -25.85
#